data_45009f710b206455315f6ac771d2b79e
#
_entry.id   45009f710b206455315f6ac771d2b79e
#
_cell.length_a   1.000
_cell.length_b   1.000
_cell.length_c   1.000
_cell.angle_alpha   90.00
_cell.angle_beta   90.00
_cell.angle_gamma   90.00
#
_symmetry.space_group_name_H-M   'P 1'
#
loop_
_entity.id
_entity.type
_entity.pdbx_description
1 polymer ?
#
loop_
_entity_poly.entity_id
_entity_poly.type
_entity_poly.pdbx_seq_one_letter_code
_entity_poly.pdbx_strand_id
1 'polypeptide(L)'
;MPLPVVGLGRVVVRGRSMQPTLYDGDYLVVRYGGTPRVGRLAVLRLPGGPLAVKRIAFQDGAGWWVERDNPAEGVDSWQVGAVPGDQLVAMVLFRYWPLRRRPASPG
;
A
#
# COMPACT_ATOMS: atom_id res chain seq x y z
N MET A 1 19.73 22.02 -13.82
CA MET A 1 18.68 21.09 -14.12
C MET A 1 18.17 20.42 -12.86
N PRO A 2 16.91 20.51 -12.62
CA PRO A 2 16.41 19.88 -11.41
C PRO A 2 16.52 18.38 -11.53
N LEU A 3 16.96 17.76 -10.45
CA LEU A 3 16.92 16.33 -10.37
C LEU A 3 15.48 15.87 -10.25
N PRO A 4 15.15 14.71 -10.82
CA PRO A 4 13.85 14.15 -10.54
C PRO A 4 13.73 13.98 -9.04
N VAL A 5 12.66 14.49 -8.51
CA VAL A 5 12.42 14.36 -7.08
C VAL A 5 11.96 12.96 -6.83
N VAL A 6 12.88 12.16 -6.36
CA VAL A 6 12.52 10.88 -5.79
C VAL A 6 12.29 11.18 -4.32
N GLY A 7 11.08 11.58 -3.99
CA GLY A 7 10.78 11.93 -2.63
C GLY A 7 10.56 10.72 -1.78
N LEU A 8 11.04 10.78 -0.56
CA LEU A 8 10.61 9.87 0.49
C LEU A 8 9.53 10.56 1.29
N GLY A 9 8.57 9.80 1.74
CA GLY A 9 7.49 10.30 2.55
C GLY A 9 7.11 9.33 3.63
N ARG A 10 6.12 9.73 4.42
CA ARG A 10 5.62 8.91 5.51
C ARG A 10 4.11 8.85 5.42
N VAL A 11 3.56 7.69 5.70
CA VAL A 11 2.12 7.51 5.78
C VAL A 11 1.79 6.69 7.02
N VAL A 12 0.57 6.84 7.48
CA VAL A 12 0.04 6.07 8.61
C VAL A 12 -1.03 5.16 8.09
N VAL A 13 -0.96 3.89 8.46
CA VAL A 13 -1.95 2.90 8.06
C VAL A 13 -3.24 3.16 8.84
N ARG A 14 -4.36 3.14 8.13
CA ARG A 14 -5.68 3.21 8.73
C ARG A 14 -6.47 1.97 8.36
N GLY A 15 -7.17 1.43 9.33
CA GLY A 15 -8.04 0.29 9.11
C GLY A 15 -7.28 -1.03 9.19
N ARG A 16 -7.99 -2.10 8.88
CA ARG A 16 -7.51 -3.47 9.09
C ARG A 16 -7.32 -4.25 7.80
N SER A 17 -7.46 -3.62 6.64
CA SER A 17 -7.47 -4.35 5.38
C SER A 17 -6.13 -5.02 5.06
N MET A 18 -5.06 -4.59 5.71
CA MET A 18 -3.73 -5.15 5.46
C MET A 18 -3.20 -6.01 6.59
N GLN A 19 -4.04 -6.34 7.58
CA GLN A 19 -3.63 -7.30 8.60
C GLN A 19 -3.49 -8.67 7.98
N PRO A 20 -2.56 -9.47 8.45
CA PRO A 20 -1.63 -9.24 9.55
C PRO A 20 -0.32 -8.58 9.14
N THR A 21 -0.19 -8.17 7.89
CA THR A 21 1.05 -7.54 7.40
C THR A 21 1.26 -6.17 8.03
N LEU A 22 0.21 -5.36 8.03
CA LEU A 22 0.23 -4.02 8.61
C LEU A 22 -1.00 -3.85 9.48
N TYR A 23 -0.84 -3.06 10.54
CA TYR A 23 -1.92 -2.77 11.47
C TYR A 23 -2.26 -1.29 11.47
N ASP A 24 -3.49 -0.98 11.83
CA ASP A 24 -3.91 0.40 12.01
C ASP A 24 -2.92 1.12 12.93
N GLY A 25 -2.50 2.30 12.53
CA GLY A 25 -1.52 3.06 13.30
C GLY A 25 -0.07 2.79 12.95
N ASP A 26 0.23 1.82 12.09
CA ASP A 26 1.59 1.60 11.64
C ASP A 26 2.07 2.77 10.80
N TYR A 27 3.32 3.15 10.99
CA TYR A 27 3.96 4.24 10.25
C TYR A 27 4.91 3.66 9.22
N LEU A 28 4.75 4.10 7.98
CA LEU A 28 5.51 3.57 6.86
C LEU A 28 6.35 4.65 6.22
N VAL A 29 7.54 4.27 5.78
CA VAL A 29 8.33 5.08 4.86
C VAL A 29 7.96 4.66 3.46
N VAL A 30 7.67 5.62 2.61
CA VAL A 30 7.25 5.39 1.25
C VAL A 30 8.12 6.17 0.28
N ARG A 31 8.16 5.72 -0.96
CA ARG A 31 8.91 6.38 -2.02
C ARG A 31 7.95 6.81 -3.11
N TYR A 32 7.86 8.12 -3.31
CA TYR A 32 7.07 8.67 -4.41
C TYR A 32 7.82 8.49 -5.72
N GLY A 33 7.08 8.26 -6.79
CA GLY A 33 7.69 8.12 -8.10
C GLY A 33 8.42 6.82 -8.33
N GLY A 34 8.27 5.86 -7.43
CA GLY A 34 8.91 4.56 -7.59
C GLY A 34 8.19 3.71 -8.64
N THR A 35 8.90 2.74 -9.18
CA THR A 35 8.33 1.80 -10.13
C THR A 35 7.45 0.80 -9.39
N PRO A 36 6.20 0.62 -9.79
CA PRO A 36 5.36 -0.39 -9.18
C PRO A 36 5.95 -1.79 -9.35
N ARG A 37 5.83 -2.60 -8.30
CA ARG A 37 6.33 -3.97 -8.32
C ARG A 37 5.27 -4.93 -7.81
N VAL A 38 5.05 -5.98 -8.58
CA VAL A 38 4.13 -7.03 -8.19
C VAL A 38 4.60 -7.69 -6.89
N GLY A 39 3.67 -7.96 -6.01
CA GLY A 39 3.95 -8.56 -4.71
C GLY A 39 4.32 -7.58 -3.62
N ARG A 40 4.53 -6.31 -3.95
CA ARG A 40 4.92 -5.30 -2.98
C ARG A 40 3.73 -4.44 -2.61
N LEU A 41 3.88 -3.71 -1.51
CA LEU A 41 2.82 -2.83 -1.02
C LEU A 41 2.97 -1.44 -1.64
N ALA A 42 1.84 -0.83 -1.95
CA ALA A 42 1.80 0.51 -2.51
C ALA A 42 0.74 1.35 -1.82
N VAL A 43 0.97 2.65 -1.82
CA VAL A 43 -0.03 3.63 -1.43
C VAL A 43 -0.71 4.09 -2.71
N LEU A 44 -2.01 4.04 -2.72
CA LEU A 44 -2.78 4.36 -3.92
C LEU A 44 -4.13 4.91 -3.57
N ARG A 45 -4.79 5.47 -4.56
CA ARG A 45 -6.17 5.92 -4.41
C ARG A 45 -7.06 4.93 -5.13
N LEU A 46 -7.93 4.30 -4.38
CA LEU A 46 -8.94 3.43 -4.97
C LEU A 46 -9.97 4.29 -5.70
N PRO A 47 -10.58 3.77 -6.77
CA PRO A 47 -11.61 4.52 -7.50
C PRO A 47 -12.70 5.00 -6.56
N GLY A 48 -12.88 6.34 -6.52
CA GLY A 48 -13.88 6.97 -5.66
C GLY A 48 -13.58 6.91 -4.19
N GLY A 49 -12.40 6.48 -3.80
CA GLY A 49 -12.07 6.27 -2.40
C GLY A 49 -10.91 7.11 -1.90
N PRO A 50 -10.59 6.97 -0.62
CA PRO A 50 -9.42 7.63 -0.04
C PRO A 50 -8.13 6.92 -0.43
N LEU A 51 -7.01 7.49 0.02
CA LEU A 51 -5.74 6.80 -0.07
C LEU A 51 -5.78 5.53 0.77
N ALA A 52 -5.13 4.50 0.26
CA ALA A 52 -5.09 3.21 0.94
C ALA A 52 -3.76 2.53 0.66
N VAL A 53 -3.38 1.60 1.51
CA VAL A 53 -2.23 0.72 1.28
C VAL A 53 -2.78 -0.62 0.85
N LYS A 54 -2.30 -1.12 -0.28
CA LYS A 54 -2.72 -2.42 -0.82
C LYS A 54 -1.52 -3.12 -1.43
N ARG A 55 -1.68 -4.41 -1.69
CA ARG A 55 -0.63 -5.21 -2.35
C ARG A 55 -0.90 -5.25 -3.84
N ILE A 56 0.13 -4.98 -4.63
CA ILE A 56 0.02 -5.08 -6.08
C ILE A 56 0.05 -6.55 -6.46
N ALA A 57 -1.00 -7.02 -7.10
CA ALA A 57 -1.11 -8.41 -7.50
C ALA A 57 -0.61 -8.65 -8.91
N PHE A 58 -1.05 -7.83 -9.86
CA PHE A 58 -0.58 -7.94 -11.25
C PHE A 58 -0.96 -6.67 -12.01
N GLN A 59 -0.31 -6.49 -13.15
CA GLN A 59 -0.66 -5.40 -14.06
C GLN A 59 -1.87 -5.81 -14.89
N ASP A 60 -2.82 -4.91 -15.02
CA ASP A 60 -4.04 -5.13 -15.79
C ASP A 60 -4.19 -3.97 -16.78
N GLY A 61 -3.73 -4.20 -18.01
CA GLY A 61 -3.71 -3.14 -19.01
C GLY A 61 -2.82 -1.99 -18.57
N ALA A 62 -3.35 -0.77 -18.55
CA ALA A 62 -2.62 0.40 -18.09
C ALA A 62 -2.72 0.59 -16.58
N GLY A 63 -3.43 -0.29 -15.90
CA GLY A 63 -3.66 -0.18 -14.48
C GLY A 63 -3.05 -1.34 -13.71
N TRP A 64 -3.38 -1.37 -12.42
CA TRP A 64 -2.84 -2.36 -11.50
C TRP A 64 -3.98 -2.98 -10.71
N TRP A 65 -3.95 -4.30 -10.63
CA TRP A 65 -4.85 -5.05 -9.78
C TRP A 65 -4.22 -5.12 -8.39
N VAL A 66 -4.94 -4.64 -7.41
CA VAL A 66 -4.44 -4.57 -6.04
C VAL A 66 -5.35 -5.33 -5.10
N GLU A 67 -4.78 -5.88 -4.05
CA GLU A 67 -5.50 -6.73 -3.13
C GLU A 67 -5.20 -6.34 -1.69
N ARG A 68 -6.21 -6.53 -0.84
CA ARG A 68 -6.03 -6.42 0.60
C ARG A 68 -5.45 -7.73 1.12
N ASP A 69 -4.62 -7.62 2.16
CA ASP A 69 -4.08 -8.84 2.78
C ASP A 69 -5.08 -9.49 3.72
N ASN A 70 -6.04 -8.71 4.21
CA ASN A 70 -7.06 -9.21 5.12
C ASN A 70 -8.38 -9.39 4.34
N PRO A 71 -8.75 -10.63 4.02
CA PRO A 71 -9.98 -10.84 3.24
C PRO A 71 -11.26 -10.52 4.01
N ALA A 72 -11.16 -10.34 5.32
CA ALA A 72 -12.35 -10.09 6.16
C ALA A 72 -12.79 -8.63 6.13
N GLU A 73 -11.92 -7.69 5.76
CA GLU A 73 -12.24 -6.27 5.81
C GLU A 73 -11.62 -5.50 4.66
N GLY A 74 -12.28 -4.42 4.27
CA GLY A 74 -11.73 -3.49 3.32
C GLY A 74 -12.18 -3.72 1.90
N VAL A 75 -11.67 -2.88 1.03
CA VAL A 75 -12.01 -2.86 -0.39
C VAL A 75 -10.73 -2.96 -1.20
N ASP A 76 -10.78 -3.68 -2.29
CA ASP A 76 -9.66 -3.77 -3.21
C ASP A 76 -10.19 -3.92 -4.64
N SER A 77 -9.32 -4.34 -5.57
CA SER A 77 -9.71 -4.44 -6.99
C SER A 77 -10.84 -5.43 -7.24
N TRP A 78 -11.03 -6.41 -6.35
CA TRP A 78 -12.13 -7.35 -6.50
C TRP A 78 -13.49 -6.66 -6.42
N GLN A 79 -13.58 -5.55 -5.69
CA GLN A 79 -14.79 -4.76 -5.58
C GLN A 79 -14.86 -3.63 -6.59
N VAL A 80 -13.72 -3.00 -6.90
CA VAL A 80 -13.73 -1.73 -7.66
C VAL A 80 -12.97 -1.78 -8.97
N GLY A 81 -12.33 -2.90 -9.28
CA GLY A 81 -11.57 -3.03 -10.51
C GLY A 81 -10.12 -2.53 -10.39
N ALA A 82 -9.42 -2.54 -11.49
CA ALA A 82 -8.01 -2.14 -11.53
C ALA A 82 -7.84 -0.66 -11.21
N VAL A 83 -6.73 -0.34 -10.58
CA VAL A 83 -6.38 1.04 -10.23
C VAL A 83 -5.56 1.62 -11.37
N PRO A 84 -5.99 2.75 -11.94
CA PRO A 84 -5.19 3.41 -12.97
C PRO A 84 -3.79 3.73 -12.46
N GLY A 85 -2.80 3.66 -13.35
CA GLY A 85 -1.42 3.87 -12.97
C GLY A 85 -1.16 5.24 -12.34
N ASP A 86 -1.89 6.27 -12.77
CA ASP A 86 -1.73 7.61 -12.22
C ASP A 86 -2.34 7.76 -10.82
N GLN A 87 -3.02 6.74 -10.32
CA GLN A 87 -3.54 6.73 -8.96
C GLN A 87 -2.62 5.98 -7.99
N LEU A 88 -1.54 5.40 -8.48
CA LEU A 88 -0.48 4.89 -7.62
C LEU A 88 0.35 6.06 -7.13
N VAL A 89 0.36 6.25 -5.81
CA VAL A 89 0.99 7.43 -5.21
C VAL A 89 2.43 7.15 -4.84
N ALA A 90 2.68 6.00 -4.22
CA ALA A 90 4.01 5.69 -3.72
C ALA A 90 4.15 4.19 -3.49
N MET A 91 5.40 3.74 -3.45
CA MET A 91 5.71 2.37 -3.04
C MET A 91 6.12 2.37 -1.59
N VAL A 92 5.65 1.38 -0.85
CA VAL A 92 6.02 1.22 0.55
C VAL A 92 7.41 0.60 0.61
N LEU A 93 8.30 1.24 1.37
CA LEU A 93 9.65 0.71 1.56
C LEU A 93 9.71 -0.16 2.81
N PHE A 94 9.25 0.37 3.94
CA PHE A 94 9.25 -0.39 5.19
C PHE A 94 8.38 0.31 6.23
N ARG A 95 8.02 -0.45 7.25
CA ARG A 95 7.37 0.08 8.44
C ARG A 95 8.47 0.50 9.42
N TYR A 96 8.37 1.70 9.94
CA TYR A 96 9.40 2.18 10.88
C TYR A 96 8.85 2.38 12.30
N TRP A 97 7.55 2.38 12.47
CA TRP A 97 6.95 2.51 13.80
C TRP A 97 5.64 1.75 13.83
N PRO A 98 5.34 1.03 14.88
CA PRO A 98 6.19 0.83 16.05
C PRO A 98 7.46 0.06 15.69
N LEU A 99 8.52 0.33 16.44
CA LEU A 99 9.82 -0.30 16.17
C LEU A 99 9.76 -1.79 16.30
N ARG A 100 8.89 -2.26 17.16
CA ARG A 100 8.73 -3.67 17.34
C ARG A 100 7.26 -4.01 17.39
N ARG A 101 6.85 -4.86 16.51
CA ARG A 101 5.54 -5.45 16.55
C ARG A 101 5.49 -6.41 17.72
N ARG A 102 4.35 -6.47 18.40
CA ARG A 102 4.18 -7.42 19.46
C ARG A 102 4.50 -8.81 18.94
N PRO A 103 5.31 -9.58 19.67
CA PRO A 103 5.66 -10.91 19.21
C PRO A 103 4.41 -11.76 19.05
N ALA A 104 4.49 -12.69 18.13
CA ALA A 104 3.45 -13.68 17.98
C ALA A 104 3.25 -14.38 19.31
N SER A 105 2.00 -14.68 19.61
CA SER A 105 1.73 -15.42 20.83
C SER A 105 2.55 -16.70 20.84
N PRO A 106 3.22 -16.94 21.93
CA PRO A 106 3.84 -18.25 22.08
C PRO A 106 2.74 -19.27 22.02
N GLY A 107 2.94 -20.13 21.21
CA GLY A 107 2.06 -21.25 20.82
C GLY A 107 1.05 -21.50 21.69
#